data_1ee79516fd583bb469ab9a1de8d4e5d3
#
_entry.id   1ee79516fd583bb469ab9a1de8d4e5d3
#
_cell.length_a   1.000
_cell.length_b   1.000
_cell.length_c   1.000
_cell.angle_alpha   90.00
_cell.angle_beta   90.00
_cell.angle_gamma   90.00
#
_symmetry.space_group_name_H-M   'P 1'
#
loop_
_entity.id
_entity.type
_entity.pdbx_description
1 polymer ?
#
loop_
_entity_poly.entity_id
_entity_poly.type
_entity_poly.pdbx_seq_one_letter_code
_entity_poly.pdbx_strand_id
1 'polypeptide(L)'
;MLKAVLTGLTLGFALALSVGPIIFTIIKQSLDNGHKGGFSFVAGVWISDILLVFLSNTLTAVVSSLDEHKQVVGALGGSFLVLMGLYFFFFKKVSLAKDMDGPQARFRKRDVARIFASGFIINTLNPGVIFFWLGNTTLLAASYTFNERIVIFSICLLVNMSADVGKVMMAGKLRNKLTIKMLSVINKIAGALLIIFGVVLAYEVLFLHKINAH
;
A
#
# COMPACT_ATOMS: atom_id res chain seq x y z
N MET A 1 10.52 -21.43 10.45
CA MET A 1 10.65 -21.29 8.98
C MET A 1 9.34 -21.57 8.24
N LEU A 2 8.68 -22.74 8.38
CA LEU A 2 7.41 -23.03 7.68
C LEU A 2 6.32 -21.99 7.99
N LYS A 3 6.13 -21.61 9.25
CA LYS A 3 5.20 -20.53 9.65
C LYS A 3 5.50 -19.22 8.93
N ALA A 4 6.77 -18.81 8.83
CA ALA A 4 7.18 -17.59 8.14
C ALA A 4 6.82 -17.65 6.65
N VAL A 5 7.07 -18.77 5.97
CA VAL A 5 6.68 -18.97 4.57
C VAL A 5 5.17 -18.83 4.38
N LEU A 6 4.38 -19.50 5.20
CA LEU A 6 2.90 -19.43 5.12
C LEU A 6 2.38 -18.02 5.40
N THR A 7 2.96 -17.32 6.37
CA THR A 7 2.61 -15.92 6.66
C THR A 7 2.95 -15.02 5.48
N GLY A 8 4.13 -15.17 4.88
CA GLY A 8 4.53 -14.40 3.69
C GLY A 8 3.61 -14.63 2.49
N LEU A 9 3.21 -15.88 2.24
CA LEU A 9 2.24 -16.22 1.20
C LEU A 9 0.87 -15.57 1.48
N THR A 10 0.37 -15.69 2.72
CA THR A 10 -0.93 -15.11 3.11
C THR A 10 -0.94 -13.59 2.91
N LEU A 11 0.09 -12.89 3.40
CA LEU A 11 0.21 -11.44 3.22
C LEU A 11 0.38 -11.06 1.75
N GLY A 12 1.16 -11.82 1.00
CA GLY A 12 1.36 -11.60 -0.43
C GLY A 12 0.06 -11.74 -1.22
N PHE A 13 -0.74 -12.76 -0.95
CA PHE A 13 -2.05 -12.90 -1.58
C PHE A 13 -3.03 -11.81 -1.13
N ALA A 14 -3.04 -11.44 0.15
CA ALA A 14 -3.87 -10.35 0.64
C ALA A 14 -3.54 -9.03 -0.08
N LEU A 15 -2.26 -8.68 -0.23
CA LEU A 15 -1.81 -7.50 -0.96
C LEU A 15 -2.13 -7.60 -2.46
N ALA A 16 -1.86 -8.75 -3.08
CA ALA A 16 -2.10 -9.00 -4.49
C ALA A 16 -3.58 -8.91 -4.89
N LEU A 17 -4.48 -9.35 -4.02
CA LEU A 17 -5.93 -9.29 -4.21
C LEU A 17 -6.53 -7.93 -3.79
N SER A 18 -5.75 -7.09 -3.14
CA SER A 18 -6.19 -5.74 -2.76
C SER A 18 -6.53 -4.94 -4.01
N VAL A 19 -7.79 -4.54 -4.12
CA VAL A 19 -8.28 -3.73 -5.23
C VAL A 19 -8.25 -2.26 -4.81
N GLY A 20 -7.36 -1.49 -5.42
CA GLY A 20 -7.18 -0.08 -5.12
C GLY A 20 -6.84 0.74 -6.35
N PRO A 21 -6.47 2.02 -6.20
CA PRO A 21 -6.14 2.89 -7.33
C PRO A 21 -4.99 2.36 -8.20
N ILE A 22 -4.13 1.52 -7.63
CA ILE A 22 -2.99 0.94 -8.33
C ILE A 22 -3.44 0.02 -9.48
N ILE A 23 -4.38 -0.90 -9.24
CA ILE A 23 -4.83 -1.84 -10.29
C ILE A 23 -5.45 -1.10 -11.48
N PHE A 24 -6.17 -0.01 -11.24
CA PHE A 24 -6.76 0.80 -12.33
C PHE A 24 -5.68 1.51 -13.13
N THR A 25 -4.64 2.02 -12.45
CA THR A 25 -3.55 2.66 -13.14
C THR A 25 -2.71 1.64 -13.91
N ILE A 26 -2.51 0.42 -13.39
CA ILE A 26 -1.89 -0.69 -14.12
C ILE A 26 -2.66 -0.95 -15.41
N ILE A 27 -3.99 -1.12 -15.31
CA ILE A 27 -4.84 -1.38 -16.47
C ILE A 27 -4.77 -0.21 -17.46
N LYS A 28 -4.91 1.02 -16.97
CA LYS A 28 -4.82 2.22 -17.80
C LYS A 28 -3.50 2.27 -18.54
N GLN A 29 -2.37 2.20 -17.84
CA GLN A 29 -1.05 2.27 -18.46
C GLN A 29 -0.79 1.11 -19.43
N SER A 30 -1.33 -0.07 -19.13
CA SER A 30 -1.20 -1.24 -20.03
C SER A 30 -2.03 -1.09 -21.30
N LEU A 31 -3.18 -0.44 -21.24
CA LEU A 31 -4.04 -0.19 -22.41
C LEU A 31 -3.54 0.98 -23.25
N ASP A 32 -3.13 2.08 -22.60
CA ASP A 32 -2.74 3.32 -23.29
C ASP A 32 -1.34 3.20 -23.90
N ASN A 33 -0.41 2.54 -23.20
CA ASN A 33 1.01 2.47 -23.54
C ASN A 33 1.51 1.03 -23.78
N GLY A 34 0.58 0.09 -23.94
CA GLY A 34 0.86 -1.34 -24.07
C GLY A 34 1.50 -1.94 -22.81
N HIS A 35 1.93 -3.18 -22.89
CA HIS A 35 2.57 -3.87 -21.77
C HIS A 35 3.81 -3.13 -21.23
N LYS A 36 4.54 -2.41 -22.09
CA LYS A 36 5.71 -1.60 -21.66
C LYS A 36 5.31 -0.50 -20.66
N GLY A 37 4.18 0.18 -20.88
CA GLY A 37 3.64 1.16 -19.95
C GLY A 37 3.21 0.53 -18.64
N GLY A 38 2.49 -0.59 -18.70
CA GLY A 38 2.10 -1.36 -17.52
C GLY A 38 3.29 -1.81 -16.69
N PHE A 39 4.31 -2.41 -17.32
CA PHE A 39 5.53 -2.84 -16.63
C PHE A 39 6.35 -1.68 -16.07
N SER A 40 6.40 -0.53 -16.77
CA SER A 40 7.06 0.66 -16.23
C SER A 40 6.38 1.15 -14.96
N PHE A 41 5.05 1.14 -14.93
CA PHE A 41 4.28 1.54 -13.76
C PHE A 41 4.50 0.60 -12.57
N VAL A 42 4.35 -0.72 -12.77
CA VAL A 42 4.52 -1.68 -11.68
C VAL A 42 5.96 -1.75 -11.18
N ALA A 43 6.96 -1.51 -12.01
CA ALA A 43 8.35 -1.37 -11.55
C ALA A 43 8.50 -0.21 -10.55
N GLY A 44 7.83 0.91 -10.77
CA GLY A 44 7.77 2.01 -9.80
C GLY A 44 7.07 1.61 -8.49
N VAL A 45 5.95 0.87 -8.59
CA VAL A 45 5.23 0.31 -7.43
C VAL A 45 6.14 -0.61 -6.62
N TRP A 46 6.86 -1.52 -7.26
CA TRP A 46 7.75 -2.48 -6.58
C TRP A 46 8.88 -1.80 -5.82
N ILE A 47 9.52 -0.79 -6.42
CA ILE A 47 10.56 -0.01 -5.72
C ILE A 47 9.96 0.73 -4.52
N SER A 48 8.76 1.27 -4.66
CA SER A 48 8.04 1.89 -3.55
C SER A 48 7.73 0.89 -2.42
N ASP A 49 7.25 -0.32 -2.75
CA ASP A 49 6.96 -1.35 -1.75
C ASP A 49 8.23 -1.78 -0.99
N ILE A 50 9.33 -2.02 -1.70
CA ILE A 50 10.62 -2.33 -1.09
C ILE A 50 11.07 -1.22 -0.13
N LEU A 51 10.96 0.05 -0.57
CA LEU A 51 11.30 1.19 0.26
C LEU A 51 10.40 1.28 1.50
N LEU A 52 9.09 1.09 1.34
CA LEU A 52 8.14 1.14 2.45
C LEU A 52 8.36 0.01 3.45
N VAL A 53 8.68 -1.21 3.00
CA VAL A 53 9.09 -2.32 3.89
C VAL A 53 10.32 -1.93 4.69
N PHE A 54 11.34 -1.41 4.03
CA PHE A 54 12.58 -0.97 4.70
C PHE A 54 12.31 0.13 5.72
N LEU A 55 11.60 1.19 5.33
CA LEU A 55 11.26 2.31 6.22
C LEU A 55 10.39 1.86 7.39
N SER A 56 9.40 1.01 7.16
CA SER A 56 8.52 0.49 8.22
C SER A 56 9.29 -0.33 9.25
N ASN A 57 10.22 -1.19 8.81
CA ASN A 57 11.07 -1.95 9.74
C ASN A 57 12.01 -1.05 10.53
N THR A 58 12.59 -0.02 9.90
CA THR A 58 13.46 0.96 10.57
C THR A 58 12.68 1.79 11.58
N LEU A 59 11.50 2.30 11.20
CA LEU A 59 10.62 3.06 12.09
C LEU A 59 10.18 2.21 13.30
N THR A 60 9.77 0.97 13.09
CA THR A 60 9.37 0.07 14.17
C THR A 60 10.53 -0.17 15.14
N ALA A 61 11.76 -0.35 14.64
CA ALA A 61 12.93 -0.51 15.48
C ALA A 61 13.26 0.76 16.28
N VAL A 62 13.14 1.94 15.66
CA VAL A 62 13.36 3.23 16.32
C VAL A 62 12.29 3.48 17.39
N VAL A 63 11.02 3.26 17.06
CA VAL A 63 9.90 3.46 18.01
C VAL A 63 10.01 2.51 19.19
N SER A 64 10.41 1.26 18.98
CA SER A 64 10.59 0.30 20.08
C SER A 64 11.77 0.65 21.00
N SER A 65 12.73 1.46 20.54
CA SER A 65 13.86 1.95 21.36
C SER A 65 13.56 3.27 22.11
N LEU A 66 12.46 3.95 21.76
CA LEU A 66 12.04 5.23 22.34
C LEU A 66 10.92 5.03 23.38
N ASP A 67 11.21 4.25 24.45
CA ASP A 67 10.21 3.97 25.50
C ASP A 67 9.63 5.23 26.13
N GLU A 68 10.43 6.28 26.30
CA GLU A 68 10.02 7.56 26.89
C GLU A 68 9.11 8.41 25.98
N HIS A 69 9.07 8.15 24.68
CA HIS A 69 8.35 8.97 23.70
C HIS A 69 7.16 8.24 23.03
N LYS A 70 6.80 7.06 23.51
CA LYS A 70 5.70 6.24 22.92
C LYS A 70 4.38 7.02 22.82
N GLN A 71 4.10 7.88 23.80
CA GLN A 71 2.88 8.68 23.81
C GLN A 71 2.84 9.71 22.67
N VAL A 72 3.94 10.43 22.45
CA VAL A 72 4.02 11.45 21.38
C VAL A 72 3.95 10.80 20.01
N VAL A 73 4.72 9.71 19.81
CA VAL A 73 4.74 8.96 18.54
C VAL A 73 3.38 8.34 18.25
N GLY A 74 2.73 7.76 19.26
CA GLY A 74 1.41 7.16 19.10
C GLY A 74 0.32 8.21 18.83
N ALA A 75 0.35 9.35 19.52
CA ALA A 75 -0.59 10.45 19.28
C ALA A 75 -0.43 11.05 17.89
N LEU A 76 0.80 11.30 17.44
CA LEU A 76 1.09 11.81 16.09
C LEU A 76 0.67 10.78 15.02
N GLY A 77 1.02 9.51 15.22
CA GLY A 77 0.63 8.42 14.33
C GLY A 77 -0.89 8.27 14.25
N GLY A 78 -1.58 8.20 15.39
CA GLY A 78 -3.04 8.11 15.46
C GLY A 78 -3.74 9.28 14.78
N SER A 79 -3.27 10.51 15.04
CA SER A 79 -3.81 11.72 14.39
C SER A 79 -3.60 11.69 12.88
N PHE A 80 -2.42 11.29 12.40
CA PHE A 80 -2.13 11.13 10.98
C PHE A 80 -3.08 10.12 10.33
N LEU A 81 -3.33 9.00 10.99
CA LEU A 81 -4.22 7.96 10.50
C LEU A 81 -5.66 8.45 10.39
N VAL A 82 -6.16 9.16 11.39
CA VAL A 82 -7.52 9.75 11.37
C VAL A 82 -7.63 10.75 10.23
N LEU A 83 -6.68 11.67 10.09
CA LEU A 83 -6.70 12.67 9.01
C LEU A 83 -6.68 12.01 7.61
N MET A 84 -5.83 11.01 7.42
CA MET A 84 -5.77 10.26 6.17
C MET A 84 -7.05 9.46 5.92
N GLY A 85 -7.62 8.86 6.94
CA GLY A 85 -8.90 8.16 6.85
C GLY A 85 -10.04 9.09 6.44
N LEU A 86 -10.13 10.27 7.03
CA LEU A 86 -11.09 11.31 6.66
C LEU A 86 -10.90 11.77 5.20
N TYR A 87 -9.65 11.98 4.78
CA TYR A 87 -9.35 12.32 3.39
C TYR A 87 -9.84 11.23 2.41
N PHE A 88 -9.59 9.95 2.72
CA PHE A 88 -10.02 8.84 1.86
C PHE A 88 -11.53 8.65 1.85
N PHE A 89 -12.17 8.87 2.98
CA PHE A 89 -13.61 8.68 3.11
C PHE A 89 -14.40 9.78 2.39
N PHE A 90 -13.97 11.04 2.53
CA PHE A 90 -14.75 12.20 2.06
C PHE A 90 -14.23 12.82 0.75
N PHE A 91 -12.92 12.89 0.56
CA PHE A 91 -12.32 13.75 -0.47
C PHE A 91 -11.72 13.00 -1.65
N LYS A 92 -11.39 11.72 -1.52
CA LYS A 92 -10.77 11.00 -2.62
C LYS A 92 -11.76 10.70 -3.74
N LYS A 93 -11.84 11.61 -4.73
CA LYS A 93 -12.58 11.38 -5.96
C LYS A 93 -11.86 10.35 -6.83
N VAL A 94 -12.61 9.34 -7.27
CA VAL A 94 -12.14 8.37 -8.25
C VAL A 94 -12.47 8.93 -9.63
N SER A 95 -11.44 9.31 -10.38
CA SER A 95 -11.57 9.64 -11.79
C SER A 95 -11.00 8.48 -12.61
N LEU A 96 -11.85 7.80 -13.36
CA LEU A 96 -11.37 7.08 -14.54
C LEU A 96 -11.12 8.17 -15.57
N ALA A 97 -9.88 8.32 -16.02
CA ALA A 97 -9.60 9.23 -17.13
C ALA A 97 -10.46 8.80 -18.33
N LYS A 98 -11.50 9.55 -18.54
CA LYS A 98 -12.29 9.58 -19.76
C LYS A 98 -11.40 10.29 -20.77
N ASP A 99 -11.39 9.78 -21.98
CA ASP A 99 -10.74 10.34 -23.16
C ASP A 99 -9.27 9.94 -23.37
N MET A 100 -9.12 8.82 -24.05
CA MET A 100 -7.93 8.55 -24.86
C MET A 100 -8.36 7.87 -26.17
N ASP A 101 -9.12 8.60 -26.98
CA ASP A 101 -9.26 8.37 -28.43
C ASP A 101 -8.33 9.34 -29.16
N GLY A 102 -7.03 9.29 -28.83
CA GLY A 102 -6.00 9.99 -29.57
C GLY A 102 -5.06 9.02 -30.26
N PRO A 103 -4.42 9.38 -31.40
CA PRO A 103 -3.47 8.51 -32.07
C PRO A 103 -2.38 8.14 -31.11
N GLN A 104 -2.04 6.84 -31.02
CA GLN A 104 -1.00 6.30 -30.15
C GLN A 104 0.32 7.02 -30.41
N ALA A 105 0.65 7.98 -29.55
CA ALA A 105 1.92 8.68 -29.62
C ALA A 105 3.03 7.67 -29.41
N ARG A 106 4.08 7.78 -30.23
CA ARG A 106 5.24 6.87 -30.18
C ARG A 106 5.83 6.86 -28.78
N PHE A 107 5.73 5.74 -28.06
CA PHE A 107 6.19 5.56 -26.69
C PHE A 107 7.71 5.83 -26.60
N ARG A 108 8.10 6.86 -25.87
CA ARG A 108 9.48 7.35 -25.75
C ARG A 108 10.11 6.92 -24.42
N LYS A 109 11.44 6.88 -24.34
CA LYS A 109 12.17 6.60 -23.08
C LYS A 109 11.75 7.55 -21.93
N ARG A 110 11.44 8.81 -22.25
CA ARG A 110 10.94 9.80 -21.27
C ARG A 110 9.58 9.39 -20.68
N ASP A 111 8.74 8.75 -21.46
CA ASP A 111 7.42 8.29 -21.00
C ASP A 111 7.58 7.11 -20.03
N VAL A 112 8.55 6.22 -20.25
CA VAL A 112 8.91 5.14 -19.32
C VAL A 112 9.25 5.71 -17.94
N ALA A 113 10.17 6.67 -17.87
CA ALA A 113 10.60 7.27 -16.61
C ALA A 113 9.44 8.00 -15.90
N ARG A 114 8.60 8.71 -16.65
CA ARG A 114 7.44 9.41 -16.11
C ARG A 114 6.41 8.43 -15.55
N ILE A 115 6.14 7.32 -16.25
CA ILE A 115 5.18 6.31 -15.82
C ILE A 115 5.73 5.56 -14.61
N PHE A 116 7.02 5.21 -14.59
CA PHE A 116 7.70 4.64 -13.43
C PHE A 116 7.56 5.56 -12.21
N ALA A 117 7.92 6.84 -12.34
CA ALA A 117 7.79 7.81 -11.26
C ALA A 117 6.35 7.94 -10.76
N SER A 118 5.37 7.88 -11.67
CA SER A 118 3.96 7.90 -11.26
C SER A 118 3.58 6.66 -10.45
N GLY A 119 4.06 5.46 -10.82
CA GLY A 119 3.86 4.23 -10.06
C GLY A 119 4.45 4.33 -8.66
N PHE A 120 5.69 4.79 -8.58
CA PHE A 120 6.39 5.03 -7.31
C PHE A 120 5.62 6.01 -6.41
N ILE A 121 5.27 7.19 -6.91
CA ILE A 121 4.60 8.24 -6.13
C ILE A 121 3.19 7.79 -5.71
N ILE A 122 2.40 7.23 -6.63
CA ILE A 122 1.03 6.79 -6.32
C ILE A 122 1.03 5.70 -5.25
N ASN A 123 2.00 4.78 -5.29
CA ASN A 123 2.12 3.71 -4.30
C ASN A 123 2.64 4.24 -2.96
N THR A 124 3.70 5.04 -2.97
CA THR A 124 4.30 5.63 -1.75
C THR A 124 3.30 6.52 -1.01
N LEU A 125 2.47 7.27 -1.73
CA LEU A 125 1.45 8.14 -1.16
C LEU A 125 0.10 7.43 -0.96
N ASN A 126 0.04 6.11 -1.16
CA ASN A 126 -1.17 5.34 -0.92
C ASN A 126 -1.25 4.92 0.56
N PRO A 127 -2.15 5.51 1.35
CA PRO A 127 -2.21 5.19 2.77
C PRO A 127 -2.58 3.74 3.04
N GLY A 128 -3.36 3.09 2.16
CA GLY A 128 -3.64 1.66 2.30
C GLY A 128 -2.37 0.81 2.26
N VAL A 129 -1.41 1.19 1.41
CA VAL A 129 -0.11 0.51 1.29
C VAL A 129 0.79 0.84 2.47
N ILE A 130 0.86 2.12 2.86
CA ILE A 130 1.60 2.55 4.06
C ILE A 130 1.11 1.77 5.28
N PHE A 131 -0.21 1.69 5.44
CA PHE A 131 -0.85 0.98 6.53
C PHE A 131 -0.54 -0.52 6.52
N PHE A 132 -0.61 -1.11 5.34
CA PHE A 132 -0.28 -2.52 5.16
C PHE A 132 1.13 -2.80 5.65
N TRP A 133 2.12 -2.01 5.21
CA TRP A 133 3.52 -2.23 5.58
C TRP A 133 3.80 -1.91 7.05
N LEU A 134 3.38 -0.74 7.56
CA LEU A 134 3.59 -0.37 8.96
C LEU A 134 2.88 -1.34 9.92
N GLY A 135 1.61 -1.64 9.66
CA GLY A 135 0.82 -2.53 10.51
C GLY A 135 1.40 -3.94 10.57
N ASN A 136 1.71 -4.54 9.41
CA ASN A 136 2.29 -5.87 9.38
C ASN A 136 3.70 -5.91 9.97
N THR A 137 4.52 -4.88 9.73
CA THR A 137 5.87 -4.82 10.32
C THR A 137 5.81 -4.80 11.84
N THR A 138 4.91 -4.00 12.42
CA THR A 138 4.72 -3.91 13.86
C THR A 138 4.20 -5.22 14.45
N LEU A 139 3.17 -5.82 13.84
CA LEU A 139 2.62 -7.10 14.30
C LEU A 139 3.64 -8.24 14.21
N LEU A 140 4.40 -8.30 13.13
CA LEU A 140 5.40 -9.35 12.94
C LEU A 140 6.62 -9.17 13.82
N ALA A 141 6.97 -7.93 14.19
CA ALA A 141 8.09 -7.67 15.10
C ALA A 141 7.88 -8.29 16.49
N ALA A 142 6.63 -8.41 16.94
CA ALA A 142 6.29 -9.04 18.22
C ALA A 142 6.40 -10.57 18.20
N SER A 143 6.32 -11.22 17.02
CA SER A 143 6.15 -12.68 16.93
C SER A 143 7.24 -13.39 16.14
N TYR A 144 8.06 -12.65 15.37
CA TYR A 144 9.06 -13.21 14.47
C TYR A 144 10.42 -12.55 14.64
N THR A 145 11.47 -13.35 14.54
CA THR A 145 12.85 -12.87 14.49
C THR A 145 13.12 -12.03 13.24
N PHE A 146 14.18 -11.25 13.25
CA PHE A 146 14.57 -10.43 12.10
C PHE A 146 14.72 -11.25 10.81
N ASN A 147 15.39 -12.42 10.88
CA ASN A 147 15.58 -13.29 9.71
C ASN A 147 14.26 -13.87 9.19
N GLU A 148 13.34 -14.23 10.06
CA GLU A 148 12.02 -14.70 9.66
C GLU A 148 11.20 -13.59 8.99
N ARG A 149 11.29 -12.35 9.46
CA ARG A 149 10.64 -11.20 8.83
C ARG A 149 11.19 -10.91 7.43
N ILE A 150 12.49 -11.05 7.21
CA ILE A 150 13.08 -10.97 5.87
C ILE A 150 12.44 -12.00 4.95
N VAL A 151 12.32 -13.25 5.38
CA VAL A 151 11.68 -14.32 4.59
C VAL A 151 10.21 -13.98 4.31
N ILE A 152 9.45 -13.56 5.33
CA ILE A 152 8.03 -13.18 5.19
C ILE A 152 7.85 -12.08 4.14
N PHE A 153 8.59 -10.97 4.27
CA PHE A 153 8.46 -9.83 3.37
C PHE A 153 8.97 -10.13 1.97
N SER A 154 10.03 -10.92 1.83
CA SER A 154 10.53 -11.35 0.52
C SER A 154 9.48 -12.18 -0.23
N ILE A 155 8.86 -13.14 0.44
CA ILE A 155 7.79 -13.97 -0.14
C ILE A 155 6.57 -13.10 -0.47
N CYS A 156 6.16 -12.23 0.44
CA CYS A 156 5.05 -11.31 0.23
C CYS A 156 5.27 -10.45 -1.03
N LEU A 157 6.44 -9.84 -1.16
CA LEU A 157 6.81 -9.02 -2.31
C LEU A 157 6.83 -9.85 -3.60
N LEU A 158 7.42 -11.05 -3.60
CA LEU A 158 7.46 -11.92 -4.79
C LEU A 158 6.06 -12.32 -5.26
N VAL A 159 5.16 -12.68 -4.35
CA VAL A 159 3.77 -13.00 -4.67
C VAL A 159 3.06 -11.79 -5.27
N ASN A 160 3.19 -10.61 -4.63
CA ASN A 160 2.58 -9.39 -5.13
C ASN A 160 3.12 -9.00 -6.51
N MET A 161 4.44 -9.02 -6.70
CA MET A 161 5.08 -8.74 -8.00
C MET A 161 4.61 -9.70 -9.09
N SER A 162 4.50 -10.99 -8.79
CA SER A 162 3.97 -12.00 -9.72
C SER A 162 2.53 -11.72 -10.11
N ALA A 163 1.70 -11.32 -9.15
CA ALA A 163 0.32 -10.93 -9.41
C ALA A 163 0.23 -9.66 -10.27
N ASP A 164 1.11 -8.67 -10.04
CA ASP A 164 1.14 -7.44 -10.84
C ASP A 164 1.54 -7.72 -12.30
N VAL A 165 2.48 -8.63 -12.54
CA VAL A 165 2.77 -9.13 -13.90
C VAL A 165 1.50 -9.70 -14.54
N GLY A 166 0.76 -10.53 -13.81
CA GLY A 166 -0.52 -11.07 -14.28
C GLY A 166 -1.55 -9.97 -14.58
N LYS A 167 -1.66 -8.94 -13.72
CA LYS A 167 -2.56 -7.79 -13.93
C LYS A 167 -2.21 -7.02 -15.21
N VAL A 168 -0.91 -6.78 -15.47
CA VAL A 168 -0.44 -6.11 -16.71
C VAL A 168 -0.82 -6.94 -17.94
N MET A 169 -0.56 -8.25 -17.92
CA MET A 169 -0.85 -9.12 -19.04
C MET A 169 -2.36 -9.29 -19.29
N MET A 170 -3.17 -9.24 -18.25
CA MET A 170 -4.62 -9.41 -18.32
C MET A 170 -5.39 -8.09 -18.37
N ALA A 171 -4.73 -6.97 -18.55
CA ALA A 171 -5.34 -5.63 -18.46
C ALA A 171 -6.60 -5.47 -19.33
N GLY A 172 -6.60 -5.98 -20.56
CA GLY A 172 -7.76 -5.94 -21.45
C GLY A 172 -8.98 -6.67 -20.89
N LYS A 173 -8.79 -7.81 -20.24
CA LYS A 173 -9.87 -8.60 -19.61
C LYS A 173 -10.35 -7.96 -18.31
N LEU A 174 -9.44 -7.36 -17.53
CA LEU A 174 -9.75 -6.73 -16.27
C LEU A 174 -10.53 -5.42 -16.44
N ARG A 175 -10.28 -4.66 -17.51
CA ARG A 175 -10.99 -3.39 -17.80
C ARG A 175 -12.51 -3.52 -17.68
N ASN A 176 -13.07 -4.59 -18.21
CA ASN A 176 -14.52 -4.79 -18.27
C ASN A 176 -15.15 -5.19 -16.92
N LYS A 177 -14.33 -5.58 -15.92
CA LYS A 177 -14.80 -6.04 -14.59
C LYS A 177 -14.71 -4.96 -13.51
N LEU A 178 -13.97 -3.88 -13.74
CA LEU A 178 -13.69 -2.86 -12.74
C LEU A 178 -14.52 -1.61 -13.00
N THR A 179 -15.24 -1.13 -11.98
CA THR A 179 -16.12 0.04 -12.07
C THR A 179 -15.70 1.14 -11.09
N ILE A 180 -16.04 2.41 -11.43
CA ILE A 180 -15.84 3.58 -10.56
C ILE A 180 -16.52 3.37 -9.19
N LYS A 181 -17.71 2.75 -9.20
CA LYS A 181 -18.49 2.47 -7.99
C LYS A 181 -17.71 1.56 -7.04
N MET A 182 -17.09 0.50 -7.58
CA MET A 182 -16.26 -0.43 -6.80
C MET A 182 -15.06 0.27 -6.17
N LEU A 183 -14.38 1.16 -6.90
CA LEU A 183 -13.29 1.98 -6.37
C LEU A 183 -13.73 2.90 -5.22
N SER A 184 -14.87 3.58 -5.41
CA SER A 184 -15.40 4.47 -4.39
C SER A 184 -15.72 3.73 -3.10
N VAL A 185 -16.33 2.54 -3.20
CA VAL A 185 -16.62 1.70 -2.03
C VAL A 185 -15.33 1.27 -1.32
N ILE A 186 -14.31 0.81 -2.06
CA ILE A 186 -13.02 0.40 -1.49
C ILE A 186 -12.34 1.56 -0.79
N ASN A 187 -12.31 2.75 -1.38
CA ASN A 187 -11.74 3.92 -0.74
C ASN A 187 -12.46 4.30 0.56
N LYS A 188 -13.80 4.19 0.58
CA LYS A 188 -14.59 4.44 1.80
C LYS A 188 -14.31 3.41 2.89
N ILE A 189 -14.24 2.12 2.55
CA ILE A 189 -13.89 1.06 3.51
C ILE A 189 -12.48 1.29 4.06
N ALA A 190 -11.50 1.54 3.19
CA ALA A 190 -10.14 1.85 3.62
C ALA A 190 -10.09 3.08 4.52
N GLY A 191 -10.80 4.15 4.17
CA GLY A 191 -10.90 5.36 4.99
C GLY A 191 -11.53 5.09 6.36
N ALA A 192 -12.61 4.31 6.41
CA ALA A 192 -13.26 3.93 7.68
C ALA A 192 -12.33 3.11 8.59
N LEU A 193 -11.63 2.12 8.02
CA LEU A 193 -10.64 1.33 8.77
C LEU A 193 -9.51 2.21 9.30
N LEU A 194 -9.00 3.15 8.50
CA LEU A 194 -7.99 4.11 8.92
C LEU A 194 -8.45 4.95 10.10
N ILE A 195 -9.68 5.45 10.09
CA ILE A 195 -10.25 6.22 11.19
C ILE A 195 -10.36 5.36 12.44
N ILE A 196 -10.91 4.15 12.33
CA ILE A 196 -11.05 3.23 13.45
C ILE A 196 -9.70 2.93 14.09
N PHE A 197 -8.69 2.55 13.30
CA PHE A 197 -7.35 2.28 13.81
C PHE A 197 -6.70 3.50 14.43
N GLY A 198 -6.83 4.66 13.81
CA GLY A 198 -6.28 5.91 14.34
C GLY A 198 -6.91 6.31 15.68
N VAL A 199 -8.23 6.13 15.82
CA VAL A 199 -8.95 6.38 17.07
C VAL A 199 -8.55 5.38 18.15
N VAL A 200 -8.48 4.08 17.82
CA VAL A 200 -8.05 3.03 18.76
C VAL A 200 -6.62 3.32 19.25
N LEU A 201 -5.69 3.62 18.34
CA LEU A 201 -4.31 3.94 18.69
C LEU A 201 -4.24 5.20 19.58
N ALA A 202 -4.97 6.25 19.23
CA ALA A 202 -5.01 7.47 20.04
C ALA A 202 -5.60 7.20 21.43
N TYR A 203 -6.65 6.38 21.52
CA TYR A 203 -7.28 6.00 22.79
C TYR A 203 -6.32 5.19 23.66
N GLU A 204 -5.67 4.18 23.09
CA GLU A 204 -4.70 3.32 23.79
C GLU A 204 -3.56 4.15 24.38
N VAL A 205 -2.99 5.04 23.58
CA VAL A 205 -1.86 5.89 23.99
C VAL A 205 -2.25 6.94 25.03
N LEU A 206 -3.43 7.56 24.90
CA LEU A 206 -3.84 8.64 25.78
C LEU A 206 -4.46 8.18 27.11
N PHE A 207 -5.14 7.02 27.11
CA PHE A 207 -5.92 6.58 28.27
C PHE A 207 -5.38 5.33 28.95
N LEU A 208 -4.94 4.30 28.22
CA LEU A 208 -4.48 3.06 28.85
C LEU A 208 -3.08 3.20 29.47
N HIS A 209 -2.24 4.06 28.93
CA HIS A 209 -0.92 4.30 29.54
C HIS A 209 -0.99 5.05 30.86
N LYS A 210 -2.06 5.84 31.10
CA LYS A 210 -2.31 6.49 32.40
C LYS A 210 -2.72 5.50 33.50
N ILE A 211 -3.36 4.39 33.12
CA ILE A 211 -3.84 3.38 34.08
C ILE A 211 -2.71 2.50 34.58
N ASN A 212 -1.69 2.26 33.75
CA ASN A 212 -0.52 1.44 34.11
C ASN A 212 0.65 2.20 34.75
N ALA A 213 0.51 3.52 34.92
CA ALA A 213 1.52 4.38 35.57
C ALA A 213 1.19 4.71 37.04
N HIS A 214 0.13 4.10 37.60
CA HIS A 214 -0.24 4.07 39.01
C HIS A 214 -0.23 2.65 39.54
#